data_18ecb0cfa90fc471b6c3f5f2a0c08354
#
_entry.id   18ecb0cfa90fc471b6c3f5f2a0c08354
#
_cell.length_a   1.000
_cell.length_b   1.000
_cell.length_c   1.000
_cell.angle_alpha   90.00
_cell.angle_beta   90.00
_cell.angle_gamma   90.00
#
_symmetry.space_group_name_H-M   'P 1'
#
loop_
_entity.id
_entity.type
_entity.pdbx_description
1 polymer ?
#
loop_
_entity_poly.entity_id
_entity_poly.type
_entity_poly.pdbx_seq_one_letter_code
_entity_poly.pdbx_strand_id
1 'polypeptide(L)'
;MIVRTQRSLARFRAGEDGLTLVELLVAMSLSLLVLTIAGSFLISSQKASVTARSVSQNTRSASVAMNEIGRVLRAATDNPVPTGDDPQYAFQYASPTSIRFFAYVNLDSTLSQPVEVQLTLDPTTKRITETKWSGTAVAGNSSYYAFPLSNAATLSNTPTSTRVLATSVVSTSLFTFADASGAALPATVGAVDIPNIRSVGVSVTVGSSASDKNAVTLANTASLPNIVMGASS
;
A
#
# COMPACT_ATOMS: atom_id res chain seq x y z
N MET A 1 -51.80 -56.87 52.71
CA MET A 1 -50.89 -56.18 53.61
C MET A 1 -50.17 -55.12 52.86
N ILE A 2 -50.71 -53.90 52.80
CA ILE A 2 -50.17 -52.81 52.03
C ILE A 2 -49.66 -51.76 53.04
N VAL A 3 -48.35 -51.63 53.14
CA VAL A 3 -47.71 -50.69 54.00
C VAL A 3 -47.52 -49.39 53.16
N ARG A 4 -48.25 -48.34 53.49
CA ARG A 4 -48.11 -46.98 53.00
C ARG A 4 -46.82 -46.39 53.52
N THR A 5 -45.86 -46.15 52.66
CA THR A 5 -44.72 -45.25 52.89
C THR A 5 -45.10 -43.83 52.48
N GLN A 6 -45.74 -43.11 53.44
CA GLN A 6 -45.73 -41.64 53.39
C GLN A 6 -44.38 -41.15 53.92
N ARG A 7 -43.43 -40.86 53.07
CA ARG A 7 -42.22 -40.12 53.44
C ARG A 7 -42.35 -38.67 52.91
N SER A 8 -42.71 -37.82 53.83
CA SER A 8 -42.20 -36.49 54.14
C SER A 8 -41.71 -35.63 52.93
N LEU A 9 -42.68 -34.95 52.33
CA LEU A 9 -42.44 -33.69 51.58
C LEU A 9 -42.49 -32.47 52.53
N ALA A 10 -41.89 -32.60 53.68
CA ALA A 10 -41.85 -31.51 54.65
C ALA A 10 -40.38 -31.26 55.01
N ARG A 11 -39.72 -30.40 54.23
CA ARG A 11 -38.51 -29.64 54.63
C ARG A 11 -37.91 -28.86 53.45
N PHE A 12 -38.68 -28.04 52.77
CA PHE A 12 -38.16 -26.88 52.03
C PHE A 12 -38.95 -25.62 52.40
N ARG A 13 -39.30 -25.51 53.68
CA ARG A 13 -39.55 -24.23 54.31
C ARG A 13 -38.28 -23.81 55.03
N ALA A 14 -37.20 -23.65 54.28
CA ALA A 14 -36.05 -22.86 54.72
C ALA A 14 -36.49 -21.41 54.73
N GLY A 15 -36.36 -20.74 55.87
CA GLY A 15 -36.82 -19.46 56.23
C GLY A 15 -36.84 -18.43 55.10
N GLU A 16 -37.97 -17.82 54.95
CA GLU A 16 -38.08 -16.49 54.31
C GLU A 16 -37.50 -15.46 55.26
N ASP A 17 -36.18 -15.54 55.48
CA ASP A 17 -35.43 -14.43 56.06
C ASP A 17 -35.44 -13.34 55.01
N GLY A 18 -36.33 -12.35 55.18
CA GLY A 18 -36.42 -11.21 54.27
C GLY A 18 -35.06 -10.54 54.15
N LEU A 19 -34.59 -10.31 52.91
CA LEU A 19 -33.38 -9.60 52.64
C LEU A 19 -33.36 -8.29 53.45
N THR A 20 -32.33 -8.07 54.22
CA THR A 20 -32.14 -6.83 54.95
C THR A 20 -31.84 -5.69 53.94
N LEU A 21 -32.28 -4.49 54.25
CA LEU A 21 -32.04 -3.30 53.43
C LEU A 21 -30.52 -3.13 53.16
N VAL A 22 -29.68 -3.50 54.12
CA VAL A 22 -28.23 -3.43 54.04
C VAL A 22 -27.67 -4.48 53.04
N GLU A 23 -28.19 -5.72 53.05
CA GLU A 23 -27.81 -6.76 52.10
C GLU A 23 -28.16 -6.37 50.65
N LEU A 24 -29.34 -5.77 50.43
CA LEU A 24 -29.73 -5.26 49.13
C LEU A 24 -28.78 -4.15 48.65
N LEU A 25 -28.42 -3.24 49.54
CA LEU A 25 -27.52 -2.11 49.24
C LEU A 25 -26.11 -2.60 48.91
N VAL A 26 -25.61 -3.57 49.65
CA VAL A 26 -24.31 -4.23 49.38
C VAL A 26 -24.34 -4.98 48.06
N ALA A 27 -25.40 -5.77 47.80
CA ALA A 27 -25.55 -6.52 46.54
C ALA A 27 -25.62 -5.58 45.31
N MET A 28 -26.38 -4.46 45.46
CA MET A 28 -26.42 -3.46 44.37
C MET A 28 -25.05 -2.80 44.15
N SER A 29 -24.33 -2.47 45.20
CA SER A 29 -22.99 -1.87 45.10
C SER A 29 -21.99 -2.80 44.45
N LEU A 30 -21.97 -4.08 44.84
CA LEU A 30 -21.12 -5.10 44.21
C LEU A 30 -21.49 -5.36 42.74
N SER A 31 -22.80 -5.40 42.46
CA SER A 31 -23.29 -5.57 41.07
C SER A 31 -22.85 -4.42 40.18
N LEU A 32 -22.91 -3.18 40.69
CA LEU A 32 -22.48 -1.99 39.94
C LEU A 32 -20.96 -2.02 39.67
N LEU A 33 -20.18 -2.46 40.65
CA LEU A 33 -18.74 -2.61 40.52
C LEU A 33 -18.38 -3.66 39.45
N VAL A 34 -19.02 -4.83 39.47
CA VAL A 34 -18.83 -5.89 38.47
C VAL A 34 -19.25 -5.39 37.08
N LEU A 35 -20.39 -4.70 36.99
CA LEU A 35 -20.88 -4.15 35.73
C LEU A 35 -19.89 -3.12 35.13
N THR A 36 -19.30 -2.29 35.98
CA THR A 36 -18.30 -1.28 35.56
C THR A 36 -17.03 -1.96 35.01
N ILE A 37 -16.53 -2.98 35.69
CA ILE A 37 -15.38 -3.75 35.24
C ILE A 37 -15.69 -4.47 33.91
N ALA A 38 -16.82 -5.15 33.82
CA ALA A 38 -17.24 -5.83 32.60
C ALA A 38 -17.42 -4.86 31.42
N GLY A 39 -18.03 -3.69 31.69
CA GLY A 39 -18.19 -2.63 30.67
C GLY A 39 -16.85 -2.09 30.16
N SER A 40 -15.92 -1.82 31.07
CA SER A 40 -14.59 -1.33 30.69
C SER A 40 -13.80 -2.36 29.88
N PHE A 41 -13.90 -3.64 30.23
CA PHE A 41 -13.29 -4.75 29.47
C PHE A 41 -13.88 -4.86 28.06
N LEU A 42 -15.21 -4.76 27.92
CA LEU A 42 -15.89 -4.79 26.64
C LEU A 42 -15.44 -3.64 25.73
N ILE A 43 -15.38 -2.42 26.25
CA ILE A 43 -14.92 -1.24 25.50
C ILE A 43 -13.46 -1.43 25.05
N SER A 44 -12.60 -1.92 25.94
CA SER A 44 -11.19 -2.18 25.62
C SER A 44 -11.04 -3.25 24.53
N SER A 45 -11.81 -4.33 24.60
CA SER A 45 -11.84 -5.40 23.60
C SER A 45 -12.32 -4.90 22.23
N GLN A 46 -13.37 -4.07 22.21
CA GLN A 46 -13.85 -3.45 20.96
C GLN A 46 -12.79 -2.53 20.33
N LYS A 47 -12.15 -1.68 21.14
CA LYS A 47 -11.06 -0.81 20.66
C LYS A 47 -9.90 -1.63 20.07
N ALA A 48 -9.47 -2.69 20.74
CA ALA A 48 -8.44 -3.58 20.26
C ALA A 48 -8.82 -4.23 18.90
N SER A 49 -10.07 -4.69 18.77
CA SER A 49 -10.58 -5.26 17.51
C SER A 49 -10.60 -4.25 16.36
N VAL A 50 -11.04 -3.02 16.60
CA VAL A 50 -11.05 -1.94 15.60
C VAL A 50 -9.63 -1.60 15.17
N THR A 51 -8.70 -1.47 16.12
CA THR A 51 -7.28 -1.24 15.84
C THR A 51 -6.68 -2.35 14.98
N ALA A 52 -6.89 -3.60 15.35
CA ALA A 52 -6.39 -4.75 14.59
C ALA A 52 -6.91 -4.79 13.15
N ARG A 53 -8.19 -4.47 12.95
CA ARG A 53 -8.80 -4.37 11.61
C ARG A 53 -8.18 -3.24 10.79
N SER A 54 -7.99 -2.07 11.39
CA SER A 54 -7.38 -0.91 10.73
C SER A 54 -5.95 -1.24 10.28
N VAL A 55 -5.10 -1.77 11.16
CA VAL A 55 -3.73 -2.18 10.83
C VAL A 55 -3.73 -3.23 9.72
N SER A 56 -4.60 -4.25 9.78
CA SER A 56 -4.70 -5.28 8.75
C SER A 56 -5.10 -4.70 7.38
N GLN A 57 -6.06 -3.77 7.34
CA GLN A 57 -6.46 -3.07 6.12
C GLN A 57 -5.32 -2.23 5.54
N ASN A 58 -4.64 -1.43 6.38
CA ASN A 58 -3.52 -0.60 5.96
C ASN A 58 -2.37 -1.46 5.42
N THR A 59 -2.06 -2.58 6.09
CA THR A 59 -1.03 -3.54 5.63
C THR A 59 -1.38 -4.12 4.27
N ARG A 60 -2.62 -4.55 4.04
CA ARG A 60 -3.05 -5.09 2.75
C ARG A 60 -2.94 -4.05 1.64
N SER A 61 -3.42 -2.83 1.89
CA SER A 61 -3.35 -1.74 0.90
C SER A 61 -1.90 -1.40 0.55
N ALA A 62 -1.04 -1.25 1.55
CA ALA A 62 0.38 -0.98 1.34
C ALA A 62 1.08 -2.13 0.60
N SER A 63 0.77 -3.40 0.95
CA SER A 63 1.38 -4.58 0.30
C SER A 63 0.98 -4.70 -1.16
N VAL A 64 -0.28 -4.49 -1.50
CA VAL A 64 -0.75 -4.53 -2.89
C VAL A 64 -0.05 -3.46 -3.72
N ALA A 65 -0.01 -2.21 -3.22
CA ALA A 65 0.68 -1.14 -3.90
C ALA A 65 2.18 -1.43 -4.06
N MET A 66 2.86 -1.85 -2.98
CA MET A 66 4.29 -2.16 -3.00
C MET A 66 4.63 -3.29 -3.99
N ASN A 67 3.83 -4.35 -4.02
CA ASN A 67 4.03 -5.48 -4.94
C ASN A 67 3.88 -5.03 -6.39
N GLU A 68 2.86 -4.23 -6.70
CA GLU A 68 2.65 -3.74 -8.05
C GLU A 68 3.73 -2.75 -8.49
N ILE A 69 4.05 -1.77 -7.65
CA ILE A 69 5.15 -0.83 -7.90
C ILE A 69 6.46 -1.60 -8.13
N GLY A 70 6.78 -2.56 -7.26
CA GLY A 70 7.99 -3.36 -7.38
C GLY A 70 8.00 -4.25 -8.64
N ARG A 71 6.85 -4.77 -9.05
CA ARG A 71 6.71 -5.56 -10.28
C ARG A 71 7.00 -4.71 -11.52
N VAL A 72 6.41 -3.53 -11.59
CA VAL A 72 6.55 -2.64 -12.75
C VAL A 72 7.95 -2.03 -12.82
N LEU A 73 8.53 -1.64 -11.68
CA LEU A 73 9.90 -1.14 -11.61
C LEU A 73 10.93 -2.17 -12.09
N ARG A 74 10.80 -3.42 -11.70
CA ARG A 74 11.71 -4.47 -12.18
C ARG A 74 11.59 -4.77 -13.68
N ALA A 75 10.49 -4.38 -14.30
CA ALA A 75 10.28 -4.45 -15.73
C ALA A 75 10.78 -3.19 -16.48
N ALA A 76 11.32 -2.20 -15.76
CA ALA A 76 11.89 -1.01 -16.37
C ALA A 76 13.04 -1.38 -17.31
N THR A 77 13.06 -0.76 -18.48
CA THR A 77 14.04 -1.01 -19.53
C THR A 77 14.18 0.20 -20.45
N ASP A 78 15.34 0.31 -21.09
CA ASP A 78 15.54 1.33 -22.11
C ASP A 78 14.65 1.05 -23.33
N ASN A 79 14.20 2.09 -24.00
CA ASN A 79 13.40 1.98 -25.20
C ASN A 79 14.32 2.01 -26.45
N PRO A 80 14.42 0.92 -27.21
CA PRO A 80 15.26 0.87 -28.41
C PRO A 80 14.73 1.79 -29.49
N VAL A 81 15.63 2.39 -30.28
CA VAL A 81 15.33 3.26 -31.43
C VAL A 81 15.77 2.61 -32.74
N PRO A 82 15.06 2.85 -33.87
CA PRO A 82 15.33 2.16 -35.15
C PRO A 82 16.61 2.62 -35.87
N THR A 83 17.19 3.74 -35.47
CA THR A 83 18.34 4.36 -36.12
C THR A 83 19.68 3.72 -35.77
N GLY A 84 19.70 2.82 -34.78
CA GLY A 84 20.94 2.27 -34.25
C GLY A 84 21.71 3.21 -33.33
N ASP A 85 21.12 4.38 -33.04
CA ASP A 85 21.62 5.31 -32.03
C ASP A 85 21.41 4.72 -30.62
N ASP A 86 21.93 5.43 -29.62
CA ASP A 86 21.71 5.04 -28.23
C ASP A 86 20.22 4.95 -27.92
N PRO A 87 19.79 3.91 -27.19
CA PRO A 87 18.39 3.77 -26.78
C PRO A 87 17.96 4.94 -25.90
N GLN A 88 16.67 5.20 -25.90
CA GLN A 88 16.12 6.16 -24.95
C GLN A 88 16.20 5.57 -23.54
N TYR A 89 16.77 6.32 -22.62
CA TYR A 89 16.94 5.87 -21.23
C TYR A 89 15.62 5.44 -20.60
N ALA A 90 15.68 4.41 -19.77
CA ALA A 90 14.50 3.84 -19.12
C ALA A 90 13.67 4.88 -18.40
N PHE A 91 14.30 5.76 -17.62
CA PHE A 91 13.59 6.82 -16.92
C PHE A 91 13.48 8.07 -17.77
N GLN A 92 12.30 8.67 -17.77
CA GLN A 92 11.99 9.94 -18.43
C GLN A 92 11.75 11.08 -17.44
N TYR A 93 11.33 10.72 -16.22
CA TYR A 93 11.10 11.66 -15.12
C TYR A 93 11.29 10.94 -13.78
N ALA A 94 11.95 11.57 -12.83
CA ALA A 94 12.19 11.00 -11.51
C ALA A 94 12.17 12.08 -10.42
N SER A 95 11.21 11.99 -9.51
CA SER A 95 11.03 12.87 -8.36
C SER A 95 10.55 12.08 -7.14
N PRO A 96 10.55 12.64 -5.93
CA PRO A 96 10.09 11.96 -4.74
C PRO A 96 8.63 11.48 -4.78
N THR A 97 7.80 12.15 -5.58
CA THR A 97 6.36 11.87 -5.65
C THR A 97 5.90 11.29 -6.97
N SER A 98 6.74 11.33 -8.01
CA SER A 98 6.37 10.84 -9.34
C SER A 98 7.59 10.33 -10.10
N ILE A 99 7.44 9.17 -10.73
CA ILE A 99 8.42 8.60 -11.64
C ILE A 99 7.73 8.20 -12.94
N ARG A 100 8.43 8.35 -14.06
CA ARG A 100 7.97 7.90 -15.37
C ARG A 100 9.10 7.19 -16.09
N PHE A 101 8.78 6.01 -16.64
CA PHE A 101 9.77 5.13 -17.24
C PHE A 101 9.16 4.17 -18.25
N PHE A 102 9.98 3.62 -19.14
CA PHE A 102 9.57 2.56 -20.04
C PHE A 102 9.65 1.20 -19.36
N ALA A 103 8.68 0.33 -19.65
CA ALA A 103 8.65 -1.02 -19.12
C ALA A 103 8.02 -2.00 -20.13
N TYR A 104 8.50 -3.23 -20.17
CA TYR A 104 7.83 -4.32 -20.87
C TYR A 104 6.84 -4.99 -19.91
N VAL A 105 5.62 -4.49 -19.88
CA VAL A 105 4.52 -5.04 -19.08
C VAL A 105 3.44 -5.45 -20.06
N ASN A 106 3.16 -6.76 -20.18
CA ASN A 106 2.10 -7.24 -21.05
C ASN A 106 0.77 -6.58 -20.70
N LEU A 107 0.27 -5.75 -21.60
CA LEU A 107 -1.07 -5.19 -21.56
C LEU A 107 -2.07 -6.10 -22.28
N ASP A 108 -1.58 -6.86 -23.28
CA ASP A 108 -2.36 -7.84 -24.05
C ASP A 108 -1.54 -9.09 -24.31
N SER A 109 -2.24 -10.22 -24.44
CA SER A 109 -1.68 -11.58 -24.38
C SER A 109 -0.83 -12.01 -25.57
N THR A 110 -0.63 -11.20 -26.61
CA THR A 110 -0.03 -11.65 -27.86
C THR A 110 1.31 -11.04 -28.24
N LEU A 111 1.67 -9.86 -27.75
CA LEU A 111 2.95 -9.21 -28.06
C LEU A 111 3.47 -8.46 -26.84
N SER A 112 4.75 -8.69 -26.49
CA SER A 112 5.48 -7.85 -25.54
C SER A 112 5.70 -6.47 -26.16
N GLN A 113 4.79 -5.54 -25.88
CA GLN A 113 4.95 -4.17 -26.30
C GLN A 113 5.49 -3.35 -25.11
N PRO A 114 6.46 -2.45 -25.35
CA PRO A 114 6.85 -1.50 -24.33
C PRO A 114 5.68 -0.55 -24.03
N VAL A 115 5.57 -0.15 -22.78
CA VAL A 115 4.65 0.87 -22.32
C VAL A 115 5.43 1.91 -21.55
N GLU A 116 5.02 3.15 -21.65
CA GLU A 116 5.48 4.19 -20.74
C GLU A 116 4.58 4.19 -19.52
N VAL A 117 5.16 4.05 -18.35
CA VAL A 117 4.45 3.95 -17.05
C VAL A 117 4.81 5.13 -16.20
N GLN A 118 3.81 5.77 -15.62
CA GLN A 118 3.98 6.78 -14.60
C GLN A 118 3.34 6.32 -13.30
N LEU A 119 4.10 6.39 -12.22
CA LEU A 119 3.64 6.19 -10.86
C LEU A 119 3.66 7.53 -10.15
N THR A 120 2.52 7.96 -9.63
CA THR A 120 2.38 9.30 -8.99
C THR A 120 1.69 9.18 -7.65
N LEU A 121 2.27 9.83 -6.64
CA LEU A 121 1.60 10.16 -5.39
C LEU A 121 0.95 11.54 -5.52
N ASP A 122 -0.35 11.58 -5.34
CA ASP A 122 -1.08 12.82 -5.12
C ASP A 122 -1.26 13.03 -3.60
N PRO A 123 -0.55 13.99 -3.00
CA PRO A 123 -0.64 14.24 -1.56
C PRO A 123 -2.00 14.85 -1.15
N THR A 124 -2.72 15.48 -2.07
CA THR A 124 -4.03 16.08 -1.81
C THR A 124 -5.12 14.99 -1.71
N THR A 125 -5.16 14.09 -2.69
CA THR A 125 -6.14 13.00 -2.70
C THR A 125 -5.65 11.77 -1.91
N LYS A 126 -4.39 11.78 -1.44
CA LYS A 126 -3.74 10.68 -0.71
C LYS A 126 -3.80 9.37 -1.48
N ARG A 127 -3.52 9.42 -2.78
CA ARG A 127 -3.60 8.27 -3.68
C ARG A 127 -2.28 8.04 -4.40
N ILE A 128 -1.94 6.77 -4.57
CA ILE A 128 -0.92 6.35 -5.54
C ILE A 128 -1.65 5.89 -6.79
N THR A 129 -1.30 6.49 -7.91
CA THR A 129 -1.89 6.22 -9.21
C THR A 129 -0.83 5.69 -10.16
N GLU A 130 -1.17 4.65 -10.91
CA GLU A 130 -0.43 4.16 -12.06
C GLU A 130 -1.12 4.62 -13.33
N THR A 131 -0.38 5.25 -14.23
CA THR A 131 -0.85 5.70 -15.54
C THR A 131 0.04 5.08 -16.60
N LYS A 132 -0.54 4.58 -17.69
CA LYS A 132 0.18 3.94 -18.78
C LYS A 132 -0.16 4.56 -20.13
N TRP A 133 0.84 4.65 -20.98
CA TRP A 133 0.71 5.02 -22.38
C TRP A 133 1.29 3.91 -23.25
N SER A 134 0.53 3.47 -24.24
CA SER A 134 1.02 2.54 -25.27
C SER A 134 1.87 3.30 -26.28
N GLY A 135 2.96 2.68 -26.72
CA GLY A 135 3.79 3.22 -27.78
C GLY A 135 3.08 3.14 -29.14
N THR A 136 3.41 4.08 -30.02
CA THR A 136 3.00 4.05 -31.42
C THR A 136 4.10 3.38 -32.23
N ALA A 137 3.77 2.34 -33.01
CA ALA A 137 4.74 1.67 -33.87
C ALA A 137 5.39 2.67 -34.84
N VAL A 138 6.71 2.60 -34.99
CA VAL A 138 7.46 3.47 -35.89
C VAL A 138 7.19 3.08 -37.33
N ALA A 139 6.89 4.06 -38.17
CA ALA A 139 6.63 3.84 -39.61
C ALA A 139 7.83 3.13 -40.28
N GLY A 140 7.56 2.02 -40.97
CA GLY A 140 8.58 1.24 -41.64
C GLY A 140 9.34 0.24 -40.76
N ASN A 141 9.14 0.25 -39.43
CA ASN A 141 9.74 -0.72 -38.52
C ASN A 141 8.85 -0.97 -37.28
N SER A 142 7.95 -1.92 -37.39
CA SER A 142 6.95 -2.25 -36.36
C SER A 142 7.53 -2.89 -35.09
N SER A 143 8.82 -3.12 -35.04
CA SER A 143 9.50 -3.64 -33.83
C SER A 143 9.90 -2.52 -32.86
N TYR A 144 9.80 -1.27 -33.28
CA TYR A 144 10.13 -0.10 -32.45
C TYR A 144 8.91 0.75 -32.18
N TYR A 145 8.93 1.42 -31.04
CA TYR A 145 7.79 2.19 -30.56
C TYR A 145 8.22 3.60 -30.17
N ALA A 146 7.45 4.58 -30.61
CA ALA A 146 7.59 5.97 -30.22
C ALA A 146 6.64 6.31 -29.07
N PHE A 147 7.14 7.07 -28.12
CA PHE A 147 6.40 7.57 -26.95
C PHE A 147 6.46 9.07 -26.87
N PRO A 148 5.52 9.71 -26.16
CA PRO A 148 5.59 11.13 -25.87
C PRO A 148 6.74 11.40 -24.90
N LEU A 149 7.84 11.98 -25.40
CA LEU A 149 9.00 12.32 -24.57
C LEU A 149 8.80 13.69 -23.91
N SER A 150 8.96 13.75 -22.60
CA SER A 150 8.89 15.00 -21.86
C SER A 150 9.59 14.85 -20.50
N ASN A 151 10.38 15.85 -20.12
CA ASN A 151 10.94 15.94 -18.78
C ASN A 151 9.95 16.61 -17.78
N ALA A 152 8.70 16.86 -18.18
CA ALA A 152 7.68 17.41 -17.31
C ALA A 152 7.11 16.33 -16.39
N ALA A 153 6.65 16.72 -15.21
CA ALA A 153 6.01 15.83 -14.24
C ALA A 153 4.70 15.20 -14.77
N THR A 154 4.06 15.84 -15.73
CA THR A 154 2.81 15.38 -16.35
C THR A 154 2.91 15.39 -17.87
N LEU A 155 2.30 14.40 -18.50
CA LEU A 155 2.12 14.36 -19.95
C LEU A 155 0.74 14.91 -20.33
N SER A 156 0.68 15.63 -21.44
CA SER A 156 -0.58 16.12 -22.04
C SER A 156 -1.31 15.04 -22.85
N ASN A 157 -0.62 13.95 -23.19
CA ASN A 157 -1.16 12.86 -24.00
C ASN A 157 -2.19 12.05 -23.23
N THR A 158 -3.25 11.64 -23.91
CA THR A 158 -4.29 10.78 -23.33
C THR A 158 -3.67 9.42 -22.95
N PRO A 159 -3.79 9.00 -21.69
CA PRO A 159 -3.27 7.71 -21.26
C PRO A 159 -4.12 6.54 -21.80
N THR A 160 -3.49 5.41 -22.05
CA THR A 160 -4.18 4.15 -22.39
C THR A 160 -4.93 3.57 -21.19
N SER A 161 -4.35 3.71 -20.00
CA SER A 161 -5.01 3.26 -18.77
C SER A 161 -4.53 4.06 -17.57
N THR A 162 -5.42 4.19 -16.59
CA THR A 162 -5.12 4.81 -15.29
C THR A 162 -5.81 4.00 -14.20
N ARG A 163 -5.08 3.64 -13.15
CA ARG A 163 -5.64 2.94 -12.00
C ARG A 163 -5.05 3.43 -10.68
N VAL A 164 -5.83 3.35 -9.63
CA VAL A 164 -5.39 3.66 -8.26
C VAL A 164 -4.81 2.39 -7.65
N LEU A 165 -3.56 2.47 -7.17
CA LEU A 165 -2.86 1.36 -6.51
C LEU A 165 -3.10 1.35 -5.00
N ALA A 166 -3.16 2.51 -4.38
CA ALA A 166 -3.47 2.68 -2.96
C ALA A 166 -4.21 3.99 -2.69
N THR A 167 -5.00 3.96 -1.63
CA THR A 167 -5.66 5.13 -1.05
C THR A 167 -5.20 5.33 0.39
N SER A 168 -5.52 6.48 0.97
CA SER A 168 -5.13 6.80 2.36
C SER A 168 -3.61 6.77 2.57
N VAL A 169 -2.86 7.14 1.53
CA VAL A 169 -1.41 7.25 1.60
C VAL A 169 -1.05 8.55 2.30
N VAL A 170 -0.27 8.44 3.36
CA VAL A 170 0.16 9.60 4.19
C VAL A 170 1.64 9.91 4.05
N SER A 171 2.36 9.16 3.20
CA SER A 171 3.72 9.51 2.80
C SER A 171 3.74 10.88 2.10
N THR A 172 4.79 11.66 2.33
CA THR A 172 5.06 12.89 1.59
C THR A 172 5.98 12.66 0.40
N SER A 173 6.68 11.53 0.42
CA SER A 173 7.55 11.06 -0.66
C SER A 173 7.42 9.54 -0.77
N LEU A 174 7.55 9.00 -1.96
CA LEU A 174 7.53 7.56 -2.24
C LEU A 174 8.88 7.05 -2.68
N PHE A 175 9.65 7.85 -3.45
CA PHE A 175 10.78 7.38 -4.22
C PHE A 175 12.09 8.02 -3.77
N THR A 176 13.13 7.20 -3.75
CA THR A 176 14.53 7.59 -3.65
C THR A 176 15.31 6.88 -4.74
N PHE A 177 16.42 7.44 -5.18
CA PHE A 177 17.18 6.95 -6.32
C PHE A 177 18.64 6.75 -5.92
N ALA A 178 19.26 5.70 -6.48
CA ALA A 178 20.68 5.48 -6.31
C ALA A 178 21.31 4.98 -7.63
N ASP A 179 22.61 5.26 -7.78
CA ASP A 179 23.43 4.85 -8.90
C ASP A 179 23.93 3.39 -8.78
N ALA A 180 24.82 2.99 -9.68
CA ALA A 180 25.42 1.65 -9.70
C ALA A 180 26.33 1.35 -8.49
N SER A 181 26.88 2.38 -7.87
CA SER A 181 27.71 2.24 -6.66
C SER A 181 26.85 2.17 -5.39
N GLY A 182 25.55 2.44 -5.48
CA GLY A 182 24.66 2.61 -4.35
C GLY A 182 24.67 4.01 -3.75
N ALA A 183 25.36 4.97 -4.39
CA ALA A 183 25.33 6.36 -3.95
C ALA A 183 23.98 7.01 -4.26
N ALA A 184 23.46 7.77 -3.29
CA ALA A 184 22.18 8.43 -3.44
C ALA A 184 22.24 9.53 -4.50
N LEU A 185 21.29 9.54 -5.42
CA LEU A 185 21.08 10.59 -6.38
C LEU A 185 20.18 11.71 -5.78
N PRO A 186 20.16 12.92 -6.39
CA PRO A 186 19.26 13.98 -5.95
C PRO A 186 17.81 13.55 -5.87
N ALA A 187 17.04 14.12 -4.94
CA ALA A 187 15.64 13.74 -4.73
C ALA A 187 14.81 13.94 -6.02
N THR A 188 15.01 15.06 -6.73
CA THR A 188 14.53 15.21 -8.12
C THR A 188 15.72 15.05 -9.03
N VAL A 189 15.70 13.99 -9.83
CA VAL A 189 16.84 13.62 -10.68
C VAL A 189 16.79 14.45 -11.96
N GLY A 190 17.85 15.22 -12.19
CA GLY A 190 17.99 16.02 -13.41
C GLY A 190 18.30 15.16 -14.63
N ALA A 191 18.13 15.73 -15.83
CA ALA A 191 18.35 15.01 -17.11
C ALA A 191 19.73 14.38 -17.22
N VAL A 192 20.77 15.00 -16.63
CA VAL A 192 22.15 14.50 -16.63
C VAL A 192 22.31 13.24 -15.77
N ASP A 193 21.53 13.13 -14.69
CA ASP A 193 21.64 12.02 -13.72
C ASP A 193 20.61 10.91 -13.97
N ILE A 194 19.60 11.15 -14.78
CA ILE A 194 18.61 10.13 -15.16
C ILE A 194 19.25 8.84 -15.70
N PRO A 195 20.28 8.91 -16.59
CA PRO A 195 20.96 7.71 -17.06
C PRO A 195 21.68 6.90 -15.99
N ASN A 196 21.94 7.52 -14.85
CA ASN A 196 22.68 6.90 -13.74
C ASN A 196 21.78 6.13 -12.76
N ILE A 197 20.46 6.22 -12.87
CA ILE A 197 19.52 5.50 -11.98
C ILE A 197 19.70 3.99 -12.16
N ARG A 198 20.04 3.26 -11.08
CA ARG A 198 20.21 1.79 -11.08
C ARG A 198 19.35 1.10 -10.02
N SER A 199 18.89 1.85 -9.05
CA SER A 199 17.95 1.36 -8.07
C SER A 199 16.96 2.44 -7.64
N VAL A 200 15.76 2.01 -7.30
CA VAL A 200 14.69 2.86 -6.79
C VAL A 200 14.24 2.32 -5.45
N GLY A 201 14.46 3.11 -4.40
CA GLY A 201 13.87 2.87 -3.08
C GLY A 201 12.43 3.34 -3.09
N VAL A 202 11.53 2.53 -2.57
CA VAL A 202 10.09 2.82 -2.47
C VAL A 202 9.67 2.73 -1.02
N SER A 203 8.99 3.75 -0.50
CA SER A 203 8.44 3.75 0.85
C SER A 203 7.00 4.22 0.84
N VAL A 204 6.08 3.35 1.23
CA VAL A 204 4.63 3.62 1.25
C VAL A 204 4.13 3.55 2.68
N THR A 205 3.54 4.64 3.16
CA THR A 205 2.85 4.69 4.46
C THR A 205 1.36 4.87 4.23
N VAL A 206 0.55 3.94 4.73
CA VAL A 206 -0.92 3.96 4.64
C VAL A 206 -1.50 4.15 6.03
N GLY A 207 -2.42 5.09 6.17
CA GLY A 207 -3.07 5.42 7.43
C GLY A 207 -4.08 6.55 7.28
N SER A 208 -4.76 6.92 8.36
CA SER A 208 -5.72 8.04 8.37
C SER A 208 -5.01 9.40 8.35
N SER A 209 -3.85 9.47 9.00
CA SER A 209 -2.98 10.67 9.06
C SER A 209 -1.53 10.25 9.26
N ALA A 210 -0.60 11.19 9.08
CA ALA A 210 0.83 10.96 9.33
C ALA A 210 1.16 10.61 10.79
N SER A 211 0.30 11.02 11.74
CA SER A 211 0.41 10.73 13.18
C SER A 211 -0.45 9.55 13.62
N ASP A 212 -1.08 8.82 12.69
CA ASP A 212 -1.91 7.67 13.00
C ASP A 212 -1.07 6.54 13.58
N LYS A 213 -1.38 6.12 14.82
CA LYS A 213 -0.71 5.00 15.50
C LYS A 213 -0.91 3.65 14.79
N ASN A 214 -1.92 3.57 13.92
CA ASN A 214 -2.27 2.40 13.13
C ASN A 214 -1.75 2.51 11.69
N ALA A 215 -1.00 3.57 11.35
CA ALA A 215 -0.35 3.67 10.06
C ALA A 215 0.69 2.58 9.88
N VAL A 216 0.77 2.05 8.68
CA VAL A 216 1.72 0.99 8.31
C VAL A 216 2.62 1.52 7.22
N THR A 217 3.93 1.43 7.45
CA THR A 217 4.96 1.77 6.46
C THR A 217 5.57 0.49 5.92
N LEU A 218 5.59 0.35 4.62
CA LEU A 218 6.37 -0.66 3.91
C LEU A 218 7.43 0.05 3.08
N ALA A 219 8.65 -0.48 3.13
CA ALA A 219 9.77 0.01 2.33
C ALA A 219 10.44 -1.15 1.62
N ASN A 220 10.86 -0.92 0.38
CA ASN A 220 11.61 -1.87 -0.44
C ASN A 220 12.48 -1.13 -1.43
N THR A 221 13.54 -1.78 -1.90
CA THR A 221 14.39 -1.26 -2.98
C THR A 221 14.30 -2.19 -4.18
N ALA A 222 13.96 -1.63 -5.33
CA ALA A 222 13.95 -2.34 -6.59
C ALA A 222 15.26 -2.05 -7.33
N SER A 223 16.06 -3.09 -7.54
CA SER A 223 17.15 -3.07 -8.50
C SER A 223 16.59 -3.19 -9.91
N LEU A 224 17.25 -2.58 -10.88
CA LEU A 224 16.80 -2.43 -12.26
C LEU A 224 17.67 -3.28 -13.20
N PRO A 225 17.45 -4.60 -13.28
CA PRO A 225 18.36 -5.52 -13.99
C PRO A 225 18.35 -5.35 -15.52
N ASN A 226 17.28 -4.79 -16.07
CA ASN A 226 17.09 -4.66 -17.51
C ASN A 226 17.56 -3.31 -18.08
N ILE A 227 18.10 -2.43 -17.23
CA ILE A 227 18.72 -1.19 -17.69
C ILE A 227 20.14 -1.50 -18.08
N VAL A 228 20.46 -1.38 -19.36
CA VAL A 228 21.80 -1.59 -19.87
C VAL A 228 22.72 -0.53 -19.23
N MET A 229 23.81 -0.97 -18.65
CA MET A 229 24.85 -0.06 -18.22
C MET A 229 25.29 0.71 -19.46
N GLY A 230 25.11 2.03 -19.45
CA GLY A 230 25.62 2.88 -20.50
C GLY A 230 27.09 2.49 -20.69
N ALA A 231 27.44 2.11 -21.92
CA ALA A 231 28.81 1.80 -22.23
C ALA A 231 29.66 3.03 -21.92
N SER A 232 30.41 2.97 -20.83
CA SER A 232 31.46 3.94 -20.58
C SER A 232 32.52 3.70 -21.65
N SER A 233 32.44 4.46 -22.74
CA SER A 233 33.52 4.60 -23.69
C SER A 233 34.63 5.44 -23.06
#